data_64270c2b49205b446688667ac172bb3d
#
_entry.id   64270c2b49205b446688667ac172bb3d
#
_cell.length_a   1.000
_cell.length_b   1.000
_cell.length_c   1.000
_cell.angle_alpha   90.00
_cell.angle_beta   90.00
_cell.angle_gamma   90.00
#
_symmetry.space_group_name_H-M   'P 1'
#
loop_
_entity.id
_entity.type
_entity.pdbx_description
1 polymer ?
#
loop_
_entity_poly.entity_id
_entity_poly.type
_entity_poly.pdbx_seq_one_letter_code
_entity_poly.pdbx_strand_id
1 'polypeptide(L)'
;MSKDHAKNNYRDSLFRKYFEHPDKLAALHELLTGIPTAEQNVEIKTLKSVLFNRLKNDISFKVGDRFIVLFEHQSTINPNMPARMLLYSAMLYRKMLSKESIYSKKLIPLPAPEFYVLYNGKDPWKDNSKLYLSSAFAENQHNLELVVTVRNIRYNKDNELLQKYKPLHDYSFFVYDVEKRVASGDSLADAIRSATDYCINHNIMRDYLLVNYEEVFEMMSLRWNEKDAKKYWQK
;
A
#
# COMPACT_ATOMS: atom_id res chain seq x y z
N MET A 1 4.31 14.53 -18.38
CA MET A 1 4.20 13.60 -17.24
C MET A 1 5.16 14.06 -16.17
N SER A 2 4.66 14.47 -15.02
CA SER A 2 5.40 15.23 -14.01
C SER A 2 6.53 14.43 -13.33
N LYS A 3 7.59 15.15 -12.93
CA LYS A 3 8.76 14.63 -12.18
C LYS A 3 8.37 13.92 -10.86
N ASP A 4 7.16 14.16 -10.35
CA ASP A 4 6.67 13.61 -9.07
C ASP A 4 6.23 12.15 -9.14
N HIS A 5 5.74 11.65 -10.30
CA HIS A 5 5.30 10.25 -10.42
C HIS A 5 6.44 9.23 -10.28
N ALA A 6 7.68 9.60 -10.61
CA ALA A 6 8.82 8.69 -10.49
C ALA A 6 9.37 8.62 -9.06
N LYS A 7 9.21 9.68 -8.26
CA LYS A 7 9.67 9.73 -6.85
C LYS A 7 8.80 8.90 -5.90
N ASN A 8 7.52 8.69 -6.21
CA ASN A 8 6.57 8.02 -5.30
C ASN A 8 6.57 6.49 -5.41
N ASN A 9 7.02 5.94 -6.53
CA ASN A 9 6.95 4.49 -6.79
C ASN A 9 7.87 3.60 -5.93
N TYR A 10 8.95 4.14 -5.31
CA TYR A 10 9.82 3.33 -4.47
C TYR A 10 9.15 2.97 -3.14
N ARG A 11 8.36 3.89 -2.58
CA ARG A 11 7.64 3.69 -1.31
C ARG A 11 6.62 2.58 -1.44
N ASP A 12 5.87 2.59 -2.53
CA ASP A 12 4.87 1.56 -2.83
C ASP A 12 5.54 0.19 -2.97
N SER A 13 6.68 0.14 -3.67
CA SER A 13 7.44 -1.11 -3.83
C SER A 13 8.03 -1.60 -2.50
N LEU A 14 8.60 -0.70 -1.68
CA LEU A 14 9.13 -1.03 -0.37
C LEU A 14 8.03 -1.46 0.59
N PHE A 15 6.90 -0.72 0.64
CA PHE A 15 5.75 -1.07 1.45
C PHE A 15 5.28 -2.49 1.13
N ARG A 16 5.04 -2.76 -0.13
CA ARG A 16 4.58 -4.06 -0.59
C ARG A 16 5.55 -5.17 -0.19
N LYS A 17 6.84 -5.05 -0.49
CA LYS A 17 7.83 -6.08 -0.16
C LYS A 17 8.00 -6.30 1.33
N TYR A 18 7.90 -5.25 2.12
CA TYR A 18 8.04 -5.34 3.57
C TYR A 18 6.81 -5.94 4.25
N PHE A 19 5.60 -5.64 3.74
CA PHE A 19 4.35 -6.08 4.35
C PHE A 19 3.68 -7.28 3.68
N GLU A 20 4.06 -7.69 2.46
CA GLU A 20 3.44 -8.83 1.75
C GLU A 20 3.88 -10.18 2.37
N HIS A 21 3.73 -10.30 3.70
CA HIS A 21 3.98 -11.50 4.51
C HIS A 21 2.75 -11.80 5.38
N PRO A 22 2.31 -13.08 5.50
CA PRO A 22 1.09 -13.42 6.23
C PRO A 22 1.05 -12.93 7.66
N ASP A 23 2.14 -13.07 8.41
CA ASP A 23 2.29 -12.59 9.79
C ASP A 23 2.07 -11.08 9.92
N LYS A 24 2.72 -10.31 9.06
CA LYS A 24 2.60 -8.84 9.06
C LYS A 24 1.23 -8.37 8.63
N LEU A 25 0.63 -9.04 7.62
CA LEU A 25 -0.71 -8.71 7.15
C LEU A 25 -1.78 -9.06 8.20
N ALA A 26 -1.63 -10.17 8.90
CA ALA A 26 -2.50 -10.55 10.01
C ALA A 26 -2.46 -9.48 11.12
N ALA A 27 -1.27 -9.10 11.57
CA ALA A 27 -1.10 -8.09 12.61
C ALA A 27 -1.59 -6.70 12.16
N LEU A 28 -1.37 -6.32 10.90
CA LEU A 28 -1.86 -5.05 10.35
C LEU A 28 -3.40 -5.04 10.25
N HIS A 29 -4.01 -6.15 9.83
CA HIS A 29 -5.46 -6.30 9.80
C HIS A 29 -6.05 -6.19 11.21
N GLU A 30 -5.51 -6.92 12.17
CA GLU A 30 -5.95 -6.83 13.58
C GLU A 30 -5.82 -5.42 14.13
N LEU A 31 -4.70 -4.72 13.85
CA LEU A 31 -4.50 -3.33 14.25
C LEU A 31 -5.59 -2.38 13.72
N LEU A 32 -6.00 -2.58 12.47
CA LEU A 32 -6.94 -1.67 11.78
C LEU A 32 -8.41 -1.96 12.13
N THR A 33 -8.73 -3.23 12.40
CA THR A 33 -10.12 -3.70 12.60
C THR A 33 -10.45 -3.99 14.06
N GLY A 34 -9.43 -4.30 14.88
CA GLY A 34 -9.62 -4.88 16.20
C GLY A 34 -10.03 -6.35 16.19
N ILE A 35 -10.06 -7.00 15.02
CA ILE A 35 -10.45 -8.43 14.88
C ILE A 35 -9.20 -9.28 14.96
N PRO A 36 -9.07 -10.20 15.96
CA PRO A 36 -7.94 -11.12 16.05
C PRO A 36 -7.78 -11.91 14.75
N THR A 37 -6.57 -11.88 14.20
CA THR A 37 -6.29 -12.46 12.88
C THR A 37 -5.05 -13.33 12.97
N ALA A 38 -5.22 -14.63 12.81
CA ALA A 38 -4.10 -15.56 12.79
C ALA A 38 -3.46 -15.62 11.38
N GLU A 39 -2.14 -15.69 11.33
CA GLU A 39 -1.37 -15.67 10.07
C GLU A 39 -1.74 -16.82 9.12
N GLN A 40 -2.02 -18.01 9.65
CA GLN A 40 -2.44 -19.17 8.86
C GLN A 40 -3.78 -18.97 8.13
N ASN A 41 -4.56 -17.97 8.51
CA ASN A 41 -5.81 -17.61 7.87
C ASN A 41 -5.63 -16.57 6.75
N VAL A 42 -4.41 -16.07 6.57
CA VAL A 42 -4.09 -15.05 5.56
C VAL A 42 -3.62 -15.70 4.27
N GLU A 43 -4.33 -15.47 3.19
CA GLU A 43 -3.96 -15.91 1.84
C GLU A 43 -3.75 -14.70 0.93
N ILE A 44 -2.50 -14.48 0.49
CA ILE A 44 -2.16 -13.34 -0.37
C ILE A 44 -2.76 -13.52 -1.76
N LYS A 45 -3.53 -12.53 -2.22
CA LYS A 45 -4.28 -12.53 -3.49
C LYS A 45 -3.93 -11.34 -4.38
N THR A 46 -2.81 -10.68 -4.15
CA THR A 46 -2.42 -9.45 -4.86
C THR A 46 -2.59 -9.56 -6.37
N LEU A 47 -3.24 -8.58 -6.97
CA LEU A 47 -3.47 -8.50 -8.40
C LEU A 47 -2.18 -8.22 -9.14
N LYS A 48 -1.66 -9.24 -9.84
CA LYS A 48 -0.61 -9.06 -10.85
C LYS A 48 -1.30 -8.68 -12.16
N SER A 49 -1.20 -7.41 -12.55
CA SER A 49 -1.87 -6.93 -13.77
C SER A 49 -1.28 -7.57 -15.03
N VAL A 50 -2.08 -8.35 -15.77
CA VAL A 50 -1.74 -8.87 -17.09
C VAL A 50 -2.44 -8.07 -18.21
N LEU A 51 -3.60 -7.46 -17.94
CA LEU A 51 -4.45 -6.84 -18.97
C LEU A 51 -4.57 -5.30 -18.86
N PHE A 52 -4.35 -4.72 -17.68
CA PHE A 52 -4.41 -3.27 -17.50
C PHE A 52 -3.20 -2.81 -16.69
N ASN A 53 -2.15 -2.38 -17.36
CA ASN A 53 -0.88 -1.94 -16.75
C ASN A 53 -1.01 -0.82 -15.70
N ARG A 54 -2.20 -0.27 -15.47
CA ARG A 54 -2.47 0.84 -14.55
C ARG A 54 -3.39 0.47 -13.38
N LEU A 55 -4.07 -0.68 -13.43
CA LEU A 55 -4.94 -1.13 -12.33
C LEU A 55 -4.23 -2.21 -11.52
N LYS A 56 -3.36 -1.77 -10.62
CA LYS A 56 -2.70 -2.60 -9.62
C LYS A 56 -3.07 -2.06 -8.26
N ASN A 57 -3.42 -2.93 -7.33
CA ASN A 57 -3.45 -2.60 -5.92
C ASN A 57 -2.09 -2.96 -5.29
N ASP A 58 -1.75 -2.34 -4.18
CA ASP A 58 -0.48 -2.61 -3.52
C ASP A 58 -0.49 -4.00 -2.90
N ILE A 59 -1.44 -4.30 -2.04
CA ILE A 59 -1.58 -5.62 -1.42
C ILE A 59 -3.06 -5.99 -1.35
N SER A 60 -3.40 -7.23 -1.72
CA SER A 60 -4.70 -7.82 -1.38
C SER A 60 -4.53 -9.23 -0.83
N PHE A 61 -5.34 -9.58 0.15
CA PHE A 61 -5.32 -10.88 0.79
C PHE A 61 -6.70 -11.27 1.31
N LYS A 62 -6.88 -12.57 1.48
CA LYS A 62 -8.06 -13.19 2.08
C LYS A 62 -7.78 -13.50 3.54
N VAL A 63 -8.76 -13.28 4.40
CA VAL A 63 -8.71 -13.69 5.81
C VAL A 63 -9.75 -14.76 6.02
N GLY A 64 -9.32 -16.02 6.06
CA GLY A 64 -10.21 -17.18 6.06
C GLY A 64 -11.14 -17.16 4.84
N ASP A 65 -12.42 -17.49 5.04
CA ASP A 65 -13.44 -17.44 3.97
C ASP A 65 -14.32 -16.18 4.03
N ARG A 66 -13.99 -15.23 4.89
CA ARG A 66 -14.90 -14.12 5.23
C ARG A 66 -14.58 -12.81 4.51
N PHE A 67 -13.29 -12.48 4.35
CA PHE A 67 -12.90 -11.14 3.94
C PHE A 67 -11.89 -11.15 2.80
N ILE A 68 -11.99 -10.16 1.93
CA ILE A 68 -10.91 -9.72 1.05
C ILE A 68 -10.50 -8.35 1.53
N VAL A 69 -9.25 -8.22 1.94
CA VAL A 69 -8.69 -6.95 2.40
C VAL A 69 -7.84 -6.38 1.28
N LEU A 70 -8.08 -5.13 0.92
CA LEU A 70 -7.31 -4.41 -0.06
C LEU A 70 -6.62 -3.23 0.62
N PHE A 71 -5.31 -3.30 0.70
CA PHE A 71 -4.48 -2.18 1.12
C PHE A 71 -3.94 -1.42 -0.09
N GLU A 72 -3.98 -0.11 -0.03
CA GLU A 72 -3.34 0.78 -0.98
C GLU A 72 -2.47 1.76 -0.19
N HIS A 73 -1.16 1.79 -0.51
CA HIS A 73 -0.26 2.78 0.06
C HIS A 73 -0.26 4.03 -0.82
N GLN A 74 -0.39 5.20 -0.21
CA GLN A 74 -0.46 6.46 -0.97
C GLN A 74 0.40 7.56 -0.37
N SER A 75 1.12 8.26 -1.24
CA SER A 75 1.86 9.48 -0.94
C SER A 75 1.15 10.77 -1.36
N THR A 76 0.02 10.65 -2.06
CA THR A 76 -0.81 11.78 -2.52
C THR A 76 -2.28 11.53 -2.20
N ILE A 77 -3.02 12.59 -1.92
CA ILE A 77 -4.47 12.52 -1.71
C ILE A 77 -5.16 12.18 -3.04
N ASN A 78 -5.97 11.14 -3.04
CA ASN A 78 -6.73 10.72 -4.22
C ASN A 78 -8.19 10.42 -3.85
N PRO A 79 -9.14 11.33 -4.18
CA PRO A 79 -10.55 11.14 -3.87
C PRO A 79 -11.22 10.01 -4.66
N ASN A 80 -10.60 9.54 -5.74
CA ASN A 80 -11.14 8.46 -6.59
C ASN A 80 -10.80 7.05 -6.07
N MET A 81 -10.29 6.92 -4.85
CA MET A 81 -9.97 5.62 -4.26
C MET A 81 -11.17 4.67 -4.18
N PRO A 82 -12.39 5.10 -3.82
CA PRO A 82 -13.53 4.19 -3.83
C PRO A 82 -13.80 3.57 -5.20
N ALA A 83 -13.71 4.34 -6.28
CA ALA A 83 -13.89 3.82 -7.65
C ALA A 83 -12.77 2.83 -8.03
N ARG A 84 -11.52 3.09 -7.64
CA ARG A 84 -10.40 2.15 -7.85
C ARG A 84 -10.61 0.85 -7.08
N MET A 85 -11.00 0.93 -5.82
CA MET A 85 -11.26 -0.24 -4.96
C MET A 85 -12.43 -1.08 -5.48
N LEU A 86 -13.48 -0.45 -6.05
CA LEU A 86 -14.56 -1.15 -6.73
C LEU A 86 -14.03 -2.00 -7.89
N LEU A 87 -13.18 -1.43 -8.74
CA LEU A 87 -12.59 -2.14 -9.87
C LEU A 87 -11.68 -3.29 -9.40
N TYR A 88 -10.88 -3.07 -8.34
CA TYR A 88 -10.02 -4.13 -7.78
C TYR A 88 -10.85 -5.28 -7.21
N SER A 89 -11.89 -5.00 -6.44
CA SER A 89 -12.75 -6.03 -5.86
C SER A 89 -13.49 -6.82 -6.95
N ALA A 90 -14.01 -6.13 -7.98
CA ALA A 90 -14.66 -6.77 -9.11
C ALA A 90 -13.71 -7.74 -9.85
N MET A 91 -12.44 -7.35 -10.04
CA MET A 91 -11.43 -8.21 -10.66
C MET A 91 -11.09 -9.42 -9.79
N LEU A 92 -11.04 -9.27 -8.47
CA LEU A 92 -10.81 -10.38 -7.54
C LEU A 92 -12.01 -11.35 -7.55
N TYR A 93 -13.23 -10.85 -7.43
CA TYR A 93 -14.44 -11.69 -7.51
C TYR A 93 -14.57 -12.41 -8.85
N ARG A 94 -14.24 -11.74 -9.96
CA ARG A 94 -14.22 -12.38 -11.27
C ARG A 94 -13.28 -13.59 -11.35
N LYS A 95 -12.14 -13.55 -10.62
CA LYS A 95 -11.22 -14.70 -10.54
C LYS A 95 -11.77 -15.83 -9.67
N MET A 96 -12.59 -15.51 -8.69
CA MET A 96 -13.20 -16.48 -7.76
C MET A 96 -14.46 -17.14 -8.33
N LEU A 97 -15.17 -16.45 -9.23
CA LEU A 97 -16.41 -16.91 -9.82
C LEU A 97 -16.16 -17.61 -11.15
N SER A 98 -16.65 -18.84 -11.30
CA SER A 98 -16.72 -19.49 -12.61
C SER A 98 -17.89 -18.93 -13.42
N LYS A 99 -17.85 -19.11 -14.76
CA LYS A 99 -18.98 -18.71 -15.62
C LYS A 99 -20.27 -19.44 -15.22
N GLU A 100 -20.17 -20.73 -14.93
CA GLU A 100 -21.31 -21.57 -14.55
C GLU A 100 -21.91 -21.15 -13.21
N SER A 101 -21.07 -20.70 -12.27
CA SER A 101 -21.53 -20.30 -10.95
C SER A 101 -22.38 -19.04 -10.99
N ILE A 102 -22.06 -18.07 -11.84
CA ILE A 102 -22.80 -16.79 -11.93
C ILE A 102 -24.26 -17.02 -12.42
N TYR A 103 -24.47 -18.02 -13.25
CA TYR A 103 -25.79 -18.38 -13.77
C TYR A 103 -26.52 -19.44 -12.91
N SER A 104 -25.93 -19.83 -11.79
CA SER A 104 -26.55 -20.78 -10.85
C SER A 104 -27.83 -20.20 -10.21
N LYS A 105 -28.84 -21.04 -9.98
CA LYS A 105 -30.01 -20.66 -9.18
C LYS A 105 -29.70 -20.60 -7.67
N LYS A 106 -28.55 -21.09 -7.25
CA LYS A 106 -28.12 -21.07 -5.85
C LYS A 106 -27.30 -19.80 -5.58
N LEU A 107 -27.56 -19.17 -4.44
CA LEU A 107 -26.74 -18.04 -3.97
C LEU A 107 -25.27 -18.47 -3.80
N ILE A 108 -24.37 -17.71 -4.38
CA ILE A 108 -22.93 -17.92 -4.24
C ILE A 108 -22.43 -17.01 -3.12
N PRO A 109 -21.90 -17.57 -2.02
CA PRO A 109 -21.30 -16.74 -0.98
C PRO A 109 -20.00 -16.10 -1.51
N LEU A 110 -19.87 -14.79 -1.31
CA LEU A 110 -18.65 -14.04 -1.60
C LEU A 110 -18.05 -13.52 -0.30
N PRO A 111 -16.70 -13.52 -0.17
CA PRO A 111 -16.06 -12.85 0.96
C PRO A 111 -16.41 -11.37 0.97
N ALA A 112 -16.76 -10.83 2.13
CA ALA A 112 -16.99 -9.39 2.26
C ALA A 112 -15.68 -8.62 2.02
N PRO A 113 -15.66 -7.52 1.25
CA PRO A 113 -14.44 -6.76 1.02
C PRO A 113 -14.26 -5.70 2.11
N GLU A 114 -13.00 -5.46 2.46
CA GLU A 114 -12.57 -4.36 3.32
C GLU A 114 -11.52 -3.52 2.58
N PHE A 115 -11.61 -2.19 2.72
CA PHE A 115 -10.81 -1.26 1.92
C PHE A 115 -10.09 -0.27 2.81
N TYR A 116 -8.76 -0.25 2.68
CA TYR A 116 -7.89 0.63 3.43
C TYR A 116 -6.93 1.38 2.52
N VAL A 117 -6.76 2.66 2.79
CA VAL A 117 -5.68 3.48 2.26
C VAL A 117 -4.75 3.83 3.42
N LEU A 118 -3.49 3.47 3.30
CA LEU A 118 -2.43 3.84 4.22
C LEU A 118 -1.71 5.05 3.64
N TYR A 119 -2.05 6.24 4.14
CA TYR A 119 -1.53 7.50 3.63
C TYR A 119 -0.22 7.88 4.31
N ASN A 120 0.82 8.08 3.51
CA ASN A 120 2.14 8.52 3.96
C ASN A 120 2.64 9.73 3.12
N GLY A 121 1.74 10.66 2.83
CA GLY A 121 2.05 11.86 2.05
C GLY A 121 2.43 13.06 2.92
N LYS A 122 2.84 14.14 2.26
CA LYS A 122 3.24 15.40 2.93
C LYS A 122 2.05 16.31 3.22
N ASP A 123 1.02 16.24 2.39
CA ASP A 123 -0.16 17.06 2.57
C ASP A 123 -0.94 16.60 3.81
N PRO A 124 -1.51 17.54 4.58
CA PRO A 124 -2.27 17.18 5.76
C PRO A 124 -3.53 16.41 5.37
N TRP A 125 -3.66 15.19 5.88
CA TRP A 125 -4.89 14.41 5.77
C TRP A 125 -5.34 13.99 7.16
N LYS A 126 -6.65 14.05 7.39
CA LYS A 126 -7.24 13.67 8.69
C LYS A 126 -6.96 12.19 8.97
N ASP A 127 -6.52 11.92 10.20
CA ASP A 127 -6.41 10.57 10.68
C ASP A 127 -7.79 9.91 10.72
N ASN A 128 -7.85 8.62 10.35
CA ASN A 128 -9.06 7.82 10.38
C ASN A 128 -10.25 8.47 9.63
N SER A 129 -10.03 8.93 8.41
CA SER A 129 -11.08 9.45 7.54
C SER A 129 -11.69 8.36 6.66
N LYS A 130 -12.85 8.65 6.07
CA LYS A 130 -13.55 7.76 5.14
C LYS A 130 -13.78 8.44 3.81
N LEU A 131 -13.65 7.68 2.73
CA LEU A 131 -14.03 8.07 1.38
C LEU A 131 -15.20 7.20 0.93
N TYR A 132 -16.17 7.80 0.30
CA TYR A 132 -17.41 7.15 -0.11
C TYR A 132 -17.54 7.14 -1.62
N LEU A 133 -17.94 5.99 -2.20
CA LEU A 133 -18.17 5.88 -3.64
C LEU A 133 -19.33 6.77 -4.10
N SER A 134 -20.35 6.88 -3.29
CA SER A 134 -21.51 7.76 -3.55
C SER A 134 -21.14 9.22 -3.79
N SER A 135 -20.01 9.68 -3.26
CA SER A 135 -19.50 11.04 -3.51
C SER A 135 -19.11 11.30 -4.97
N ALA A 136 -18.95 10.24 -5.77
CA ALA A 136 -18.65 10.35 -7.21
C ALA A 136 -19.90 10.39 -8.09
N PHE A 137 -21.09 10.16 -7.54
CA PHE A 137 -22.34 10.15 -8.32
C PHE A 137 -22.96 11.56 -8.37
N ALA A 138 -23.53 11.88 -9.53
CA ALA A 138 -24.16 13.18 -9.72
C ALA A 138 -25.43 13.39 -8.90
N GLU A 139 -26.10 12.30 -8.51
CA GLU A 139 -27.30 12.29 -7.68
C GLU A 139 -27.04 11.43 -6.44
N ASN A 140 -27.67 11.78 -5.31
CA ASN A 140 -27.61 11.05 -4.05
C ASN A 140 -28.38 9.71 -4.12
N GLN A 141 -27.98 8.83 -5.03
CA GLN A 141 -28.53 7.48 -5.15
C GLN A 141 -27.58 6.49 -4.42
N HIS A 142 -28.14 5.72 -3.48
CA HIS A 142 -27.38 4.81 -2.62
C HIS A 142 -27.48 3.35 -3.04
N ASN A 143 -27.79 3.07 -4.33
CA ASN A 143 -27.91 1.68 -4.81
C ASN A 143 -26.56 0.96 -4.85
N LEU A 144 -25.46 1.70 -4.89
CA LEU A 144 -24.12 1.16 -4.83
C LEU A 144 -23.26 2.04 -3.89
N GLU A 145 -22.85 1.49 -2.79
CA GLU A 145 -21.94 2.16 -1.85
C GLU A 145 -20.69 1.31 -1.59
N LEU A 146 -19.55 1.96 -1.52
CA LEU A 146 -18.28 1.41 -1.10
C LEU A 146 -17.56 2.44 -0.23
N VAL A 147 -17.12 2.01 0.93
CA VAL A 147 -16.45 2.89 1.89
C VAL A 147 -15.00 2.49 2.03
N VAL A 148 -14.08 3.43 1.80
CA VAL A 148 -12.66 3.25 2.00
C VAL A 148 -12.22 3.94 3.28
N THR A 149 -11.61 3.20 4.18
CA THR A 149 -11.02 3.75 5.41
C THR A 149 -9.61 4.24 5.12
N VAL A 150 -9.34 5.51 5.40
CA VAL A 150 -8.02 6.12 5.26
C VAL A 150 -7.37 6.22 6.62
N ARG A 151 -6.15 5.73 6.74
CA ARG A 151 -5.31 5.82 7.95
C ARG A 151 -4.04 6.57 7.60
N ASN A 152 -3.78 7.67 8.32
CA ASN A 152 -2.53 8.40 8.18
C ASN A 152 -1.42 7.63 8.91
N ILE A 153 -0.43 7.19 8.14
CA ILE A 153 0.75 6.48 8.64
C ILE A 153 2.02 7.32 8.53
N ARG A 154 1.90 8.60 8.24
CA ARG A 154 3.06 9.50 8.24
C ARG A 154 3.71 9.51 9.61
N TYR A 155 5.04 9.39 9.62
CA TYR A 155 5.79 9.35 10.87
C TYR A 155 5.56 10.61 11.69
N ASN A 156 5.01 10.41 12.87
CA ASN A 156 4.87 11.36 13.96
C ASN A 156 4.96 10.59 15.27
N LYS A 157 5.68 11.12 16.24
CA LYS A 157 5.85 10.50 17.57
C LYS A 157 4.53 10.28 18.29
N ASP A 158 3.55 11.15 18.04
CA ASP A 158 2.24 11.14 18.69
C ASP A 158 1.19 10.31 17.93
N ASN A 159 1.57 9.66 16.83
CA ASN A 159 0.65 8.82 16.06
C ASN A 159 0.41 7.50 16.80
N GLU A 160 -0.77 7.38 17.44
CA GLU A 160 -1.16 6.20 18.22
C GLU A 160 -1.15 4.90 17.42
N LEU A 161 -1.47 4.95 16.11
CA LEU A 161 -1.46 3.77 15.26
C LEU A 161 -0.04 3.22 15.10
N LEU A 162 0.94 4.10 14.91
CA LEU A 162 2.35 3.71 14.78
C LEU A 162 2.92 3.18 16.11
N GLN A 163 2.50 3.74 17.24
CA GLN A 163 2.94 3.27 18.56
C GLN A 163 2.48 1.83 18.86
N LYS A 164 1.35 1.40 18.30
CA LYS A 164 0.76 0.07 18.53
C LYS A 164 1.38 -1.04 17.68
N TYR A 165 2.07 -0.71 16.59
CA TYR A 165 2.61 -1.73 15.69
C TYR A 165 3.98 -1.35 15.17
N LYS A 166 5.02 -1.92 15.79
CA LYS A 166 6.42 -1.60 15.49
C LYS A 166 6.80 -1.70 14.02
N PRO A 167 6.42 -2.73 13.24
CA PRO A 167 6.75 -2.77 11.82
C PRO A 167 6.22 -1.58 11.02
N LEU A 168 5.01 -1.09 11.33
CA LEU A 168 4.45 0.09 10.66
C LEU A 168 5.15 1.38 11.09
N HIS A 169 5.47 1.50 12.37
CA HIS A 169 6.29 2.59 12.90
C HIS A 169 7.66 2.65 12.22
N ASP A 170 8.35 1.52 12.18
CA ASP A 170 9.69 1.41 11.62
C ASP A 170 9.72 1.77 10.13
N TYR A 171 8.74 1.26 9.35
CA TYR A 171 8.56 1.63 7.95
C TYR A 171 8.32 3.14 7.77
N SER A 172 7.42 3.70 8.57
CA SER A 172 7.08 5.13 8.50
C SER A 172 8.27 6.01 8.88
N PHE A 173 9.05 5.61 9.88
CA PHE A 173 10.29 6.27 10.26
C PHE A 173 11.33 6.24 9.15
N PHE A 174 11.57 5.07 8.54
CA PHE A 174 12.52 4.92 7.44
C PHE A 174 12.19 5.88 6.28
N VAL A 175 10.93 5.90 5.85
CA VAL A 175 10.49 6.82 4.77
C VAL A 175 10.68 8.29 5.18
N TYR A 176 10.36 8.63 6.42
CA TYR A 176 10.56 9.98 6.95
C TYR A 176 12.04 10.38 6.97
N ASP A 177 12.94 9.50 7.43
CA ASP A 177 14.38 9.80 7.50
C ASP A 177 14.99 10.00 6.11
N VAL A 178 14.61 9.19 5.13
CA VAL A 178 15.01 9.40 3.72
C VAL A 178 14.51 10.76 3.22
N GLU A 179 13.23 11.11 3.46
CA GLU A 179 12.69 12.41 3.05
C GLU A 179 13.41 13.59 3.69
N LYS A 180 13.71 13.48 4.98
CA LYS A 180 14.41 14.51 5.75
C LYS A 180 15.80 14.76 5.19
N ARG A 181 16.54 13.71 4.87
CA ARG A 181 17.90 13.81 4.28
C ARG A 181 17.86 14.43 2.89
N VAL A 182 16.93 14.02 2.04
CA VAL A 182 16.72 14.63 0.71
C VAL A 182 16.37 16.12 0.84
N ALA A 183 15.55 16.49 1.81
CA ALA A 183 15.20 17.89 2.08
C ALA A 183 16.41 18.71 2.59
N SER A 184 17.38 18.04 3.23
CA SER A 184 18.63 18.66 3.70
C SER A 184 19.71 18.77 2.61
N GLY A 185 19.44 18.26 1.39
CA GLY A 185 20.34 18.42 0.23
C GLY A 185 21.02 17.15 -0.24
N ASP A 186 20.81 16.00 0.42
CA ASP A 186 21.36 14.72 -0.02
C ASP A 186 20.75 14.30 -1.36
N SER A 187 21.54 13.61 -2.19
CA SER A 187 20.96 12.86 -3.30
C SER A 187 20.03 11.78 -2.77
N LEU A 188 19.02 11.38 -3.55
CA LEU A 188 18.10 10.30 -3.11
C LEU A 188 18.87 9.01 -2.78
N ALA A 189 19.89 8.67 -3.57
CA ALA A 189 20.72 7.48 -3.35
C ALA A 189 21.49 7.56 -2.02
N ASP A 190 22.11 8.72 -1.72
CA ASP A 190 22.86 8.90 -0.48
C ASP A 190 21.93 8.96 0.74
N ALA A 191 20.76 9.60 0.60
CA ALA A 191 19.74 9.65 1.63
C ALA A 191 19.26 8.24 2.01
N ILE A 192 19.02 7.37 1.00
CA ILE A 192 18.62 5.97 1.22
C ILE A 192 19.71 5.21 1.95
N ARG A 193 20.96 5.29 1.47
CA ARG A 193 22.10 4.59 2.08
C ARG A 193 22.25 5.01 3.54
N SER A 194 22.30 6.30 3.79
CA SER A 194 22.46 6.85 5.13
C SER A 194 21.29 6.51 6.06
N ALA A 195 20.05 6.52 5.55
CA ALA A 195 18.89 6.11 6.31
C ALA A 195 18.91 4.60 6.62
N THR A 196 19.35 3.77 5.66
CA THR A 196 19.50 2.33 5.85
C THR A 196 20.51 2.02 6.94
N ASP A 197 21.70 2.63 6.87
CA ASP A 197 22.74 2.44 7.87
C ASP A 197 22.29 2.92 9.26
N TYR A 198 21.61 4.06 9.32
CA TYR A 198 21.03 4.56 10.57
C TYR A 198 20.01 3.58 11.15
N CYS A 199 19.08 3.11 10.33
CA CYS A 199 18.02 2.21 10.79
C CYS A 199 18.57 0.86 11.25
N ILE A 200 19.54 0.28 10.55
CA ILE A 200 20.23 -0.95 10.97
C ILE A 200 20.88 -0.77 12.34
N ASN A 201 21.60 0.33 12.56
CA ASN A 201 22.31 0.61 13.80
C ASN A 201 21.36 0.89 14.99
N HIS A 202 20.12 1.32 14.72
CA HIS A 202 19.12 1.64 15.74
C HIS A 202 18.00 0.60 15.86
N ASN A 203 18.20 -0.59 15.29
CA ASN A 203 17.22 -1.70 15.33
C ASN A 203 15.83 -1.34 14.75
N ILE A 204 15.84 -0.53 13.69
CA ILE A 204 14.64 -0.13 12.93
C ILE A 204 14.64 -0.92 11.62
N MET A 205 13.63 -1.75 11.37
CA MET A 205 13.57 -2.67 10.23
C MET A 205 14.85 -3.51 10.02
N ARG A 206 15.68 -3.66 11.06
CA ARG A 206 17.06 -4.15 10.98
C ARG A 206 17.18 -5.44 10.16
N ASP A 207 16.44 -6.50 10.55
CA ASP A 207 16.56 -7.82 9.94
C ASP A 207 16.17 -7.79 8.46
N TYR A 208 15.15 -7.01 8.12
CA TYR A 208 14.73 -6.83 6.74
C TYR A 208 15.79 -6.07 5.92
N LEU A 209 16.31 -4.98 6.46
CA LEU A 209 17.28 -4.14 5.77
C LEU A 209 18.62 -4.86 5.58
N LEU A 210 19.07 -5.67 6.54
CA LEU A 210 20.31 -6.46 6.40
C LEU A 210 20.21 -7.50 5.29
N VAL A 211 19.07 -8.19 5.18
CA VAL A 211 18.86 -9.23 4.15
C VAL A 211 18.62 -8.63 2.78
N ASN A 212 17.99 -7.46 2.71
CA ASN A 212 17.53 -6.87 1.45
C ASN A 212 18.29 -5.58 1.10
N TYR A 213 19.47 -5.34 1.67
CA TYR A 213 20.23 -4.09 1.50
C TYR A 213 20.41 -3.71 0.03
N GLU A 214 20.99 -4.61 -0.75
CA GLU A 214 21.23 -4.39 -2.18
C GLU A 214 19.92 -4.17 -2.94
N GLU A 215 18.90 -4.97 -2.64
CA GLU A 215 17.60 -4.86 -3.30
C GLU A 215 16.87 -3.56 -2.95
N VAL A 216 16.90 -3.14 -1.67
CA VAL A 216 16.34 -1.84 -1.24
C VAL A 216 17.06 -0.70 -1.96
N PHE A 217 18.38 -0.77 -2.04
CA PHE A 217 19.18 0.22 -2.75
C PHE A 217 18.89 0.21 -4.25
N GLU A 218 18.87 -0.96 -4.89
CA GLU A 218 18.55 -1.10 -6.31
C GLU A 218 17.12 -0.66 -6.65
N MET A 219 16.12 -1.10 -5.88
CA MET A 219 14.72 -0.66 -6.09
C MET A 219 14.57 0.85 -6.07
N MET A 220 15.36 1.51 -5.22
CA MET A 220 15.28 2.94 -5.01
C MET A 220 16.19 3.70 -5.99
N SER A 221 17.31 3.12 -6.45
CA SER A 221 18.28 3.71 -7.37
C SER A 221 18.07 3.39 -8.85
N LEU A 222 17.62 2.17 -9.21
CA LEU A 222 17.45 1.73 -10.61
C LEU A 222 16.42 2.56 -11.40
N ARG A 223 15.44 3.14 -10.74
CA ARG A 223 14.49 4.05 -11.41
C ARG A 223 15.06 5.44 -11.66
N TRP A 224 16.18 5.78 -11.04
CA TRP A 224 16.96 6.95 -11.39
C TRP A 224 17.74 6.72 -12.69
N ASN A 225 18.37 5.56 -12.85
CA ASN A 225 19.17 5.22 -14.02
C ASN A 225 18.38 5.07 -15.32
N GLU A 226 17.12 4.62 -15.30
CA GLU A 226 16.29 4.58 -16.52
C GLU A 226 15.97 5.96 -17.11
N LYS A 227 15.92 7.01 -16.27
CA LYS A 227 15.74 8.38 -16.76
C LYS A 227 17.03 9.01 -17.24
N ASP A 228 18.14 8.72 -16.58
CA ASP A 228 19.46 9.18 -16.99
C ASP A 228 19.93 8.40 -18.23
N ALA A 229 19.67 7.10 -18.32
CA ALA A 229 19.92 6.31 -19.52
C ALA A 229 19.15 6.86 -20.74
N LYS A 230 17.86 7.20 -20.61
CA LYS A 230 17.10 7.83 -21.72
C LYS A 230 17.64 9.18 -22.16
N LYS A 231 18.27 9.96 -21.29
CA LYS A 231 18.98 11.19 -21.64
C LYS A 231 20.27 10.93 -22.40
N TYR A 232 20.94 9.81 -22.12
CA TYR A 232 22.19 9.42 -22.81
C TYR A 232 21.96 8.78 -24.18
N TRP A 233 20.78 8.13 -24.40
CA TRP A 233 20.46 7.48 -25.68
C TRP A 233 19.69 8.37 -26.66
N GLN A 234 19.38 9.63 -26.31
CA GLN A 234 18.75 10.64 -27.18
C GLN A 234 19.74 11.73 -27.66
N LYS A 235 21.04 11.48 -27.55
CA LYS A 235 22.13 12.18 -28.25
C LYS A 235 22.73 11.20 -29.24
#